data_64405dac064449d49228f985840eb4ea
#
_entry.id   64405dac064449d49228f985840eb4ea
#
_cell.length_a   1.000
_cell.length_b   1.000
_cell.length_c   1.000
_cell.angle_alpha   90.00
_cell.angle_beta   90.00
_cell.angle_gamma   90.00
#
_symmetry.space_group_name_H-M   'P 1'
#
loop_
_entity.id
_entity.type
_entity.pdbx_description
1 polymer ?
#
loop_
_entity_poly.entity_id
_entity_poly.type
_entity_poly.pdbx_seq_one_letter_code
_entity_poly.pdbx_strand_id
1 'polypeptide(L)'
;MDIDIYREFIVLTTHKSFVAAASELNMSQPSLSRHMSSLQNELGCKLFYDTRPLSLTAAGEVVLKYAGKIVGDQANMMSDLQELSASDSSRITITDMLHTNNLYYGINEAIAQAKGKFSGLRVDYIDMNSSGMNPFQMVEKGKVDISFETTITMDTTPELEVPDGLRSVLIPEFHGELVIGVDKMSPLSGKKDLCLADLKRARFVMQANRCNERFREDFIELCRLEGFYPNITLVPADNPLSFYASSVGDGIHLLTRVSMKQYRPFMADLIKQMLNIVPFSDKKRYVNAYAVMQDDINRPEMEFVAACLEEHAAAHMPEL
;
A
#
# COMPACT_ATOMS: atom_id res chain seq x y z
N MET A 1 7.72 12.54 28.67
CA MET A 1 6.68 11.60 28.16
C MET A 1 7.37 10.34 27.68
N ASP A 2 7.04 9.17 28.22
CA ASP A 2 7.65 7.88 27.88
C ASP A 2 6.92 7.28 26.67
N ILE A 3 7.67 6.76 25.70
CA ILE A 3 7.08 6.17 24.47
C ILE A 3 6.32 4.89 24.79
N ASP A 4 6.72 4.15 25.80
CA ASP A 4 6.02 2.92 26.19
C ASP A 4 4.58 3.19 26.63
N ILE A 5 4.30 4.37 27.18
CA ILE A 5 2.92 4.79 27.50
C ILE A 5 2.04 4.88 26.24
N TYR A 6 2.60 5.30 25.10
CA TYR A 6 1.83 5.31 23.83
C TYR A 6 1.60 3.91 23.28
N ARG A 7 2.54 2.97 23.46
CA ARG A 7 2.31 1.55 23.11
C ARG A 7 1.19 0.95 23.96
N GLU A 8 1.23 1.17 25.27
CA GLU A 8 0.19 0.74 26.20
C GLU A 8 -1.17 1.33 25.83
N PHE A 9 -1.20 2.62 25.47
CA PHE A 9 -2.42 3.29 25.01
C PHE A 9 -2.99 2.64 23.75
N ILE A 10 -2.17 2.35 22.73
CA ILE A 10 -2.58 1.69 21.49
C ILE A 10 -3.16 0.30 21.80
N VAL A 11 -2.48 -0.53 22.60
CA VAL A 11 -2.96 -1.85 22.98
C VAL A 11 -4.29 -1.76 23.73
N LEU A 12 -4.43 -0.80 24.66
CA LEU A 12 -5.68 -0.58 25.38
C LEU A 12 -6.85 -0.21 24.45
N THR A 13 -6.60 0.61 23.42
CA THR A 13 -7.64 0.98 22.44
C THR A 13 -8.10 -0.20 21.60
N THR A 14 -7.18 -1.13 21.28
CA THR A 14 -7.48 -2.36 20.53
C THR A 14 -8.35 -3.30 21.33
N HIS A 15 -8.00 -3.56 22.60
CA HIS A 15 -8.73 -4.50 23.47
C HIS A 15 -10.02 -3.92 24.08
N LYS A 16 -10.13 -2.60 24.15
CA LYS A 16 -11.28 -1.89 24.77
C LYS A 16 -11.57 -2.35 26.23
N SER A 17 -10.55 -2.92 26.90
CA SER A 17 -10.62 -3.47 28.24
C SER A 17 -9.27 -3.38 28.94
N PHE A 18 -9.21 -2.74 30.09
CA PHE A 18 -7.97 -2.65 30.90
C PHE A 18 -7.45 -4.01 31.32
N VAL A 19 -8.32 -4.97 31.61
CA VAL A 19 -7.91 -6.33 32.00
C VAL A 19 -7.26 -7.07 30.84
N ALA A 20 -7.89 -7.04 29.67
CA ALA A 20 -7.38 -7.72 28.48
C ALA A 20 -6.06 -7.08 27.99
N ALA A 21 -6.00 -5.76 27.93
CA ALA A 21 -4.80 -5.04 27.52
C ALA A 21 -3.61 -5.26 28.50
N ALA A 22 -3.88 -5.23 29.83
CA ALA A 22 -2.85 -5.49 30.83
C ALA A 22 -2.30 -6.92 30.72
N SER A 23 -3.16 -7.90 30.42
CA SER A 23 -2.74 -9.29 30.18
C SER A 23 -1.81 -9.41 28.96
N GLU A 24 -2.13 -8.74 27.86
CA GLU A 24 -1.27 -8.73 26.65
C GLU A 24 0.07 -8.04 26.92
N LEU A 25 0.04 -6.94 27.67
CA LEU A 25 1.24 -6.17 28.04
C LEU A 25 2.08 -6.83 29.15
N ASN A 26 1.68 -7.99 29.67
CA ASN A 26 2.33 -8.66 30.80
C ASN A 26 2.49 -7.75 32.03
N MET A 27 1.50 -6.91 32.30
CA MET A 27 1.49 -5.97 33.42
C MET A 27 0.21 -6.08 34.25
N SER A 28 0.20 -5.46 35.44
CA SER A 28 -1.00 -5.43 36.26
C SER A 28 -2.01 -4.37 35.77
N GLN A 29 -3.31 -4.68 35.82
CA GLN A 29 -4.35 -3.71 35.47
C GLN A 29 -4.27 -2.39 36.26
N PRO A 30 -3.95 -2.38 37.58
CA PRO A 30 -3.71 -1.12 38.31
C PRO A 30 -2.53 -0.30 37.78
N SER A 31 -1.48 -0.96 37.27
CA SER A 31 -0.33 -0.25 36.66
C SER A 31 -0.74 0.40 35.34
N LEU A 32 -1.39 -0.33 34.47
CA LEU A 32 -1.89 0.23 33.20
C LEU A 32 -2.85 1.41 33.44
N SER A 33 -3.74 1.28 34.43
CA SER A 33 -4.67 2.36 34.79
C SER A 33 -3.95 3.62 35.30
N ARG A 34 -2.89 3.45 36.09
CA ARG A 34 -2.04 4.58 36.55
C ARG A 34 -1.31 5.25 35.39
N HIS A 35 -0.75 4.48 34.45
CA HIS A 35 -0.08 5.00 33.26
C HIS A 35 -1.03 5.81 32.41
N MET A 36 -2.26 5.31 32.16
CA MET A 36 -3.28 6.04 31.39
C MET A 36 -3.74 7.31 32.12
N SER A 37 -3.85 7.26 33.45
CA SER A 37 -4.17 8.46 34.23
C SER A 37 -3.03 9.49 34.17
N SER A 38 -1.78 9.06 34.20
CA SER A 38 -0.61 9.93 34.05
C SER A 38 -0.61 10.59 32.68
N LEU A 39 -0.84 9.83 31.61
CA LEU A 39 -0.94 10.33 30.23
C LEU A 39 -2.04 11.40 30.09
N GLN A 40 -3.23 11.14 30.62
CA GLN A 40 -4.35 12.08 30.60
C GLN A 40 -4.03 13.38 31.36
N ASN A 41 -3.38 13.27 32.52
CA ASN A 41 -2.97 14.41 33.31
C ASN A 41 -1.90 15.25 32.59
N GLU A 42 -0.92 14.61 31.96
CA GLU A 42 0.15 15.29 31.22
C GLU A 42 -0.41 16.01 29.98
N LEU A 43 -1.38 15.40 29.28
CA LEU A 43 -2.05 15.99 28.13
C LEU A 43 -3.17 16.97 28.49
N GLY A 44 -3.57 17.04 29.76
CA GLY A 44 -4.62 17.94 30.25
C GLY A 44 -6.02 17.61 29.75
N CYS A 45 -6.26 16.40 29.25
CA CYS A 45 -7.56 16.00 28.70
C CYS A 45 -7.88 14.52 28.94
N LYS A 46 -9.18 14.20 29.00
CA LYS A 46 -9.64 12.81 29.06
C LYS A 46 -9.52 12.17 27.67
N LEU A 47 -8.93 10.97 27.62
CA LEU A 47 -8.76 10.20 26.39
C LEU A 47 -9.84 9.12 26.22
N PHE A 48 -10.47 8.70 27.33
CA PHE A 48 -11.48 7.67 27.33
C PHE A 48 -12.77 8.17 27.98
N TYR A 49 -13.91 7.67 27.49
CA TYR A 49 -15.19 7.76 28.18
C TYR A 49 -15.29 6.64 29.24
N ASP A 50 -16.03 6.89 30.32
CA ASP A 50 -16.33 5.89 31.35
C ASP A 50 -17.43 4.90 30.86
N THR A 51 -17.15 4.18 29.77
CA THR A 51 -18.09 3.25 29.12
C THR A 51 -17.55 1.81 29.19
N ARG A 52 -18.45 0.86 29.02
CA ARG A 52 -18.11 -0.57 28.84
C ARG A 52 -18.82 -1.10 27.61
N PRO A 53 -18.11 -1.50 26.54
CA PRO A 53 -16.65 -1.48 26.36
C PRO A 53 -16.07 -0.06 26.38
N LEU A 54 -14.75 0.06 26.68
CA LEU A 54 -14.03 1.32 26.72
C LEU A 54 -14.08 1.98 25.33
N SER A 55 -14.33 3.29 25.30
CA SER A 55 -14.36 4.07 24.06
C SER A 55 -13.54 5.34 24.18
N LEU A 56 -12.96 5.78 23.04
CA LEU A 56 -12.16 6.98 22.95
C LEU A 56 -13.01 8.24 22.92
N THR A 57 -12.51 9.31 23.54
CA THR A 57 -12.99 10.68 23.30
C THR A 57 -12.45 11.22 21.98
N ALA A 58 -12.92 12.38 21.52
CA ALA A 58 -12.33 13.07 20.36
C ALA A 58 -10.82 13.37 20.58
N ALA A 59 -10.41 13.70 21.82
CA ALA A 59 -8.99 13.86 22.17
C ALA A 59 -8.27 12.51 22.10
N GLY A 60 -8.88 11.42 22.57
CA GLY A 60 -8.34 10.06 22.45
C GLY A 60 -8.07 9.64 21.02
N GLU A 61 -8.97 9.95 20.09
CA GLU A 61 -8.79 9.68 18.65
C GLU A 61 -7.58 10.45 18.06
N VAL A 62 -7.44 11.72 18.44
CA VAL A 62 -6.28 12.52 18.05
C VAL A 62 -4.98 11.88 18.58
N VAL A 63 -4.97 11.50 19.86
CA VAL A 63 -3.79 10.88 20.47
C VAL A 63 -3.49 9.54 19.81
N LEU A 64 -4.48 8.70 19.47
CA LEU A 64 -4.28 7.43 18.79
C LEU A 64 -3.59 7.60 17.43
N LYS A 65 -4.03 8.58 16.66
CA LYS A 65 -3.41 8.91 15.36
C LYS A 65 -1.92 9.25 15.49
N TYR A 66 -1.56 10.04 16.51
CA TYR A 66 -0.17 10.47 16.69
C TYR A 66 0.66 9.44 17.45
N ALA A 67 0.09 8.71 18.40
CA ALA A 67 0.76 7.62 19.10
C ALA A 67 1.32 6.56 18.14
N GLY A 68 0.53 6.15 17.14
CA GLY A 68 0.98 5.24 16.09
C GLY A 68 2.20 5.75 15.33
N LYS A 69 2.21 7.05 14.99
CA LYS A 69 3.34 7.68 14.30
C LYS A 69 4.59 7.75 15.21
N ILE A 70 4.43 8.19 16.45
CA ILE A 70 5.55 8.32 17.42
C ILE A 70 6.22 6.96 17.66
N VAL A 71 5.43 5.91 17.87
CA VAL A 71 5.95 4.55 18.08
C VAL A 71 6.63 4.02 16.80
N GLY A 72 6.04 4.30 15.62
CA GLY A 72 6.62 3.95 14.32
C GLY A 72 7.95 4.68 14.07
N ASP A 73 8.00 5.99 14.29
CA ASP A 73 9.22 6.79 14.10
C ASP A 73 10.35 6.37 15.07
N GLN A 74 10.02 5.97 16.30
CA GLN A 74 11.02 5.39 17.21
C GLN A 74 11.56 4.06 16.66
N ALA A 75 10.70 3.19 16.19
CA ALA A 75 11.13 1.91 15.63
C ALA A 75 12.05 2.13 14.40
N ASN A 76 11.69 3.08 13.52
CA ASN A 76 12.51 3.47 12.38
C ASN A 76 13.87 4.05 12.82
N MET A 77 13.89 4.97 13.80
CA MET A 77 15.13 5.52 14.35
C MET A 77 16.04 4.42 14.92
N MET A 78 15.49 3.46 15.67
CA MET A 78 16.27 2.34 16.22
C MET A 78 16.80 1.42 15.11
N SER A 79 16.03 1.21 14.06
CA SER A 79 16.48 0.51 12.85
C SER A 79 17.65 1.24 12.20
N ASP A 80 17.51 2.55 11.96
CA ASP A 80 18.55 3.37 11.34
C ASP A 80 19.86 3.38 12.16
N LEU A 81 19.74 3.43 13.50
CA LEU A 81 20.91 3.36 14.39
C LEU A 81 21.58 1.97 14.38
N GLN A 82 20.78 0.89 14.27
CA GLN A 82 21.32 -0.45 14.11
C GLN A 82 22.04 -0.61 12.76
N GLU A 83 21.58 0.08 11.73
CA GLU A 83 22.24 0.13 10.41
C GLU A 83 23.63 0.76 10.48
N LEU A 84 23.76 1.86 11.20
CA LEU A 84 25.06 2.52 11.40
C LEU A 84 26.06 1.64 12.16
N SER A 85 25.57 0.68 12.93
CA SER A 85 26.40 -0.24 13.71
C SER A 85 26.67 -1.59 13.01
N ALA A 86 25.88 -1.93 11.97
CA ALA A 86 25.95 -3.22 11.27
C ALA A 86 26.66 -3.07 9.92
N SER A 87 27.96 -2.77 9.93
CA SER A 87 28.78 -2.62 8.71
C SER A 87 29.07 -3.92 7.94
N ASP A 88 28.41 -5.04 8.23
CA ASP A 88 28.79 -6.36 7.69
C ASP A 88 27.63 -7.29 7.28
N SER A 89 26.40 -6.85 7.24
CA SER A 89 25.28 -7.68 6.74
C SER A 89 24.65 -7.07 5.48
N SER A 90 24.64 -7.82 4.38
CA SER A 90 23.89 -7.48 3.17
C SER A 90 22.43 -7.20 3.49
N ARG A 91 21.91 -6.06 3.06
CA ARG A 91 20.54 -5.63 3.31
C ARG A 91 19.92 -5.12 2.02
N ILE A 92 18.69 -5.47 1.76
CA ILE A 92 17.89 -4.90 0.66
C ILE A 92 16.68 -4.20 1.28
N THR A 93 16.45 -2.96 0.87
CA THR A 93 15.29 -2.17 1.28
C THR A 93 14.31 -2.01 0.15
N ILE A 94 13.03 -2.27 0.41
CA ILE A 94 11.97 -2.27 -0.60
C ILE A 94 10.81 -1.43 -0.09
N THR A 95 10.21 -0.59 -0.94
CA THR A 95 8.98 0.09 -0.54
C THR A 95 7.84 -0.91 -0.38
N ASP A 96 7.03 -0.73 0.67
CA ASP A 96 5.79 -1.50 0.81
C ASP A 96 4.77 -0.99 -0.23
N MET A 97 4.40 -1.87 -1.15
CA MET A 97 3.39 -1.60 -2.18
C MET A 97 1.98 -1.92 -1.71
N LEU A 98 1.64 -1.56 -0.48
CA LEU A 98 0.33 -1.87 0.07
C LEU A 98 0.14 -3.33 0.48
N HIS A 99 0.14 -3.61 1.72
CA HIS A 99 -0.45 -4.78 2.40
C HIS A 99 -1.19 -5.85 1.53
N THR A 100 -0.90 -5.90 0.22
CA THR A 100 -1.43 -6.86 -0.74
C THR A 100 -0.51 -8.07 -0.81
N ASN A 101 -0.53 -8.84 0.24
CA ASN A 101 0.33 -10.00 0.54
C ASN A 101 0.49 -11.08 -0.56
N ASN A 102 0.02 -10.90 -1.77
CA ASN A 102 0.10 -11.92 -2.82
C ASN A 102 0.51 -11.40 -4.21
N LEU A 103 0.74 -10.10 -4.37
CA LEU A 103 1.02 -9.50 -5.69
C LEU A 103 2.51 -9.47 -6.04
N TYR A 104 3.36 -9.96 -5.14
CA TYR A 104 4.83 -9.92 -5.32
C TYR A 104 5.43 -11.27 -5.67
N TYR A 105 4.75 -12.10 -6.47
CA TYR A 105 5.26 -13.45 -6.71
C TYR A 105 6.70 -13.42 -7.24
N GLY A 106 6.96 -12.70 -8.34
CA GLY A 106 8.30 -12.57 -8.90
C GLY A 106 9.31 -11.92 -7.96
N ILE A 107 8.90 -10.87 -7.23
CA ILE A 107 9.78 -10.20 -6.24
C ILE A 107 10.08 -11.12 -5.07
N ASN A 108 9.09 -11.80 -4.52
CA ASN A 108 9.28 -12.72 -3.41
C ASN A 108 10.14 -13.92 -3.82
N GLU A 109 9.99 -14.40 -5.06
CA GLU A 109 10.82 -15.45 -5.61
C GLU A 109 12.28 -15.00 -5.77
N ALA A 110 12.52 -13.83 -6.35
CA ALA A 110 13.85 -13.23 -6.48
C ALA A 110 14.53 -13.05 -5.12
N ILE A 111 13.79 -12.54 -4.13
CA ILE A 111 14.27 -12.39 -2.75
C ILE A 111 14.55 -13.74 -2.10
N ALA A 112 13.70 -14.74 -2.28
CA ALA A 112 13.93 -16.07 -1.72
C ALA A 112 15.18 -16.73 -2.31
N GLN A 113 15.41 -16.60 -3.62
CA GLN A 113 16.61 -17.05 -4.29
C GLN A 113 17.85 -16.30 -3.78
N ALA A 114 17.77 -14.97 -3.64
CA ALA A 114 18.86 -14.15 -3.10
C ALA A 114 19.20 -14.54 -1.66
N LYS A 115 18.22 -14.76 -0.80
CA LYS A 115 18.45 -15.27 0.59
C LYS A 115 19.10 -16.65 0.60
N GLY A 116 18.80 -17.50 -0.38
CA GLY A 116 19.47 -18.80 -0.53
C GLY A 116 20.93 -18.69 -0.96
N LYS A 117 21.27 -17.65 -1.74
CA LYS A 117 22.62 -17.42 -2.28
C LYS A 117 23.51 -16.58 -1.34
N PHE A 118 22.94 -15.56 -0.70
CA PHE A 118 23.65 -14.63 0.17
C PHE A 118 23.28 -14.87 1.63
N SER A 119 24.18 -15.52 2.37
CA SER A 119 23.94 -15.83 3.79
C SER A 119 23.82 -14.53 4.61
N GLY A 120 22.79 -14.47 5.46
CA GLY A 120 22.56 -13.30 6.32
C GLY A 120 21.87 -12.12 5.61
N LEU A 121 21.45 -12.26 4.34
CA LEU A 121 20.70 -11.22 3.63
C LEU A 121 19.41 -10.86 4.37
N ARG A 122 19.27 -9.58 4.72
CA ARG A 122 18.06 -8.99 5.29
C ARG A 122 17.27 -8.26 4.23
N VAL A 123 15.95 -8.26 4.36
CA VAL A 123 15.05 -7.49 3.50
C VAL A 123 14.09 -6.74 4.38
N ASP A 124 14.08 -5.43 4.25
CA ASP A 124 13.23 -4.55 5.02
C ASP A 124 12.26 -3.80 4.11
N TYR A 125 11.04 -3.67 4.59
CA TYR A 125 9.97 -2.97 3.87
C TYR A 125 9.75 -1.59 4.49
N ILE A 126 9.78 -0.57 3.65
CA ILE A 126 9.68 0.84 4.04
C ILE A 126 8.34 1.40 3.58
N ASP A 127 7.56 1.96 4.50
CA ASP A 127 6.32 2.66 4.13
C ASP A 127 6.64 3.94 3.34
N MET A 128 6.29 3.92 2.07
CA MET A 128 6.50 5.06 1.17
C MET A 128 5.68 6.30 1.58
N ASN A 129 4.50 6.11 2.16
CA ASN A 129 3.62 7.22 2.52
C ASN A 129 4.22 8.12 3.61
N SER A 130 5.09 7.59 4.46
CA SER A 130 5.74 8.33 5.53
C SER A 130 6.81 9.31 5.03
N SER A 131 7.41 9.07 3.86
CA SER A 131 8.58 9.79 3.37
C SER A 131 8.28 11.14 2.70
N GLY A 132 7.08 11.32 2.19
CA GLY A 132 6.74 12.47 1.35
C GLY A 132 7.36 12.47 -0.05
N MET A 133 8.09 11.40 -0.44
CA MET A 133 8.78 11.24 -1.71
C MET A 133 7.97 10.37 -2.67
N ASN A 134 8.17 10.54 -3.98
CA ASN A 134 7.66 9.60 -4.98
C ASN A 134 8.63 8.39 -5.15
N PRO A 135 8.23 7.32 -5.89
CA PRO A 135 9.05 6.12 -6.07
C PRO A 135 10.46 6.39 -6.59
N PHE A 136 10.59 7.25 -7.60
CA PHE A 136 11.90 7.58 -8.17
C PHE A 136 12.81 8.28 -7.16
N GLN A 137 12.27 9.28 -6.44
CA GLN A 137 13.03 10.02 -5.42
C GLN A 137 13.49 9.13 -4.26
N MET A 138 12.72 8.09 -3.92
CA MET A 138 13.12 7.14 -2.88
C MET A 138 14.39 6.38 -3.29
N VAL A 139 14.48 5.95 -4.55
CA VAL A 139 15.64 5.24 -5.10
C VAL A 139 16.82 6.18 -5.35
N GLU A 140 16.59 7.33 -6.02
CA GLU A 140 17.63 8.33 -6.29
C GLU A 140 18.37 8.78 -5.03
N LYS A 141 17.64 8.96 -3.94
CA LYS A 141 18.20 9.39 -2.65
C LYS A 141 18.73 8.24 -1.79
N GLY A 142 18.74 7.01 -2.31
CA GLY A 142 19.20 5.83 -1.58
C GLY A 142 18.40 5.51 -0.31
N LYS A 143 17.11 5.90 -0.27
CA LYS A 143 16.22 5.58 0.85
C LYS A 143 15.72 4.15 0.77
N VAL A 144 15.60 3.63 -0.43
CA VAL A 144 15.29 2.22 -0.74
C VAL A 144 16.10 1.76 -1.94
N ASP A 145 16.32 0.46 -2.03
CA ASP A 145 16.96 -0.18 -3.16
C ASP A 145 15.98 -0.45 -4.29
N ILE A 146 14.75 -0.83 -3.93
CA ILE A 146 13.67 -1.11 -4.87
C ILE A 146 12.42 -0.33 -4.46
N SER A 147 11.88 0.41 -5.40
CA SER A 147 10.59 1.08 -5.27
C SER A 147 9.65 0.61 -6.38
N PHE A 148 8.37 0.97 -6.30
CA PHE A 148 7.39 0.58 -7.30
C PHE A 148 6.66 1.78 -7.88
N GLU A 149 6.43 1.73 -9.20
CA GLU A 149 5.62 2.71 -9.92
C GLU A 149 4.49 2.00 -10.65
N THR A 150 3.30 2.60 -10.65
CA THR A 150 2.13 2.09 -11.39
C THR A 150 1.65 3.10 -12.40
N THR A 151 1.33 2.62 -13.61
CA THR A 151 0.91 3.47 -14.73
C THR A 151 -0.31 2.90 -15.43
N ILE A 152 -0.98 3.76 -16.21
CA ILE A 152 -1.98 3.33 -17.19
C ILE A 152 -1.46 3.65 -18.58
N THR A 153 -1.47 2.67 -19.49
CA THR A 153 -1.07 2.84 -20.88
C THR A 153 -2.09 2.26 -21.84
N MET A 154 -2.00 2.65 -23.09
CA MET A 154 -2.73 2.03 -24.21
C MET A 154 -1.88 1.00 -24.96
N ASP A 155 -0.59 0.90 -24.63
CA ASP A 155 0.34 -0.02 -25.25
C ASP A 155 0.32 -1.39 -24.59
N THR A 156 0.47 -2.43 -25.39
CA THR A 156 0.55 -3.82 -24.92
C THR A 156 1.94 -4.23 -24.48
N THR A 157 2.97 -3.46 -24.88
CA THR A 157 4.38 -3.63 -24.46
C THR A 157 4.90 -2.31 -23.90
N PRO A 158 4.45 -1.94 -22.69
CA PRO A 158 4.74 -0.63 -22.15
C PRO A 158 6.17 -0.54 -21.63
N GLU A 159 6.84 0.56 -21.92
CA GLU A 159 8.08 0.97 -21.28
C GLU A 159 7.79 2.12 -20.33
N LEU A 160 8.41 2.09 -19.15
CA LEU A 160 8.35 3.18 -18.20
C LEU A 160 9.53 4.13 -18.45
N GLU A 161 9.24 5.38 -18.80
CA GLU A 161 10.27 6.42 -18.78
C GLU A 161 10.72 6.67 -17.33
N VAL A 162 11.99 6.45 -17.07
CA VAL A 162 12.62 6.66 -15.76
C VAL A 162 13.68 7.76 -15.85
N PRO A 163 13.94 8.49 -14.76
CA PRO A 163 15.05 9.43 -14.66
C PRO A 163 16.41 8.78 -14.96
N ASP A 164 17.37 9.60 -15.43
CA ASP A 164 18.75 9.16 -15.67
C ASP A 164 19.35 8.51 -14.40
N GLY A 165 20.04 7.39 -14.58
CA GLY A 165 20.62 6.62 -13.47
C GLY A 165 19.67 5.66 -12.78
N LEU A 166 18.42 5.58 -13.23
CA LEU A 166 17.45 4.58 -12.78
C LEU A 166 17.10 3.63 -13.92
N ARG A 167 16.70 2.42 -13.55
CA ARG A 167 16.09 1.45 -14.46
C ARG A 167 14.78 0.90 -13.88
N SER A 168 13.94 0.40 -14.74
CA SER A 168 12.67 -0.22 -14.37
C SER A 168 12.55 -1.62 -14.95
N VAL A 169 11.92 -2.50 -14.19
CA VAL A 169 11.56 -3.85 -14.64
C VAL A 169 10.05 -4.01 -14.48
N LEU A 170 9.36 -4.35 -15.57
CA LEU A 170 7.93 -4.63 -15.53
C LEU A 170 7.68 -5.85 -14.64
N ILE A 171 6.62 -5.77 -13.83
CA ILE A 171 6.14 -6.88 -13.01
C ILE A 171 4.95 -7.51 -13.75
N PRO A 172 5.12 -8.67 -14.40
CA PRO A 172 4.11 -9.26 -15.30
C PRO A 172 2.77 -9.52 -14.62
N GLU A 173 2.80 -9.84 -13.34
CA GLU A 173 1.61 -10.12 -12.54
C GLU A 173 0.69 -8.91 -12.41
N PHE A 174 1.21 -7.70 -12.64
CA PHE A 174 0.42 -6.46 -12.61
C PHE A 174 0.04 -5.95 -13.99
N HIS A 175 0.57 -6.56 -15.05
CA HIS A 175 0.20 -6.19 -16.40
C HIS A 175 -1.18 -6.74 -16.73
N GLY A 176 -2.16 -5.87 -16.91
CA GLY A 176 -3.52 -6.32 -17.21
C GLY A 176 -4.47 -5.24 -17.66
N GLU A 177 -5.49 -5.66 -18.39
CA GLU A 177 -6.54 -4.77 -18.90
C GLU A 177 -7.24 -4.05 -17.73
N LEU A 178 -7.34 -2.72 -17.84
CA LEU A 178 -8.08 -1.87 -16.92
C LEU A 178 -9.59 -2.15 -17.09
N VAL A 179 -10.25 -2.40 -15.99
CA VAL A 179 -11.70 -2.62 -15.92
C VAL A 179 -12.30 -1.79 -14.79
N ILE A 180 -13.62 -1.69 -14.78
CA ILE A 180 -14.36 -0.91 -13.80
C ILE A 180 -15.03 -1.85 -12.81
N GLY A 181 -14.90 -1.59 -11.52
CA GLY A 181 -15.72 -2.19 -10.48
C GLY A 181 -16.82 -1.22 -10.07
N VAL A 182 -18.06 -1.63 -10.20
CA VAL A 182 -19.23 -0.83 -9.78
C VAL A 182 -20.03 -1.58 -8.73
N ASP A 183 -20.56 -0.85 -7.75
CA ASP A 183 -21.48 -1.42 -6.76
C ASP A 183 -22.67 -2.10 -7.45
N LYS A 184 -23.11 -3.24 -6.96
CA LYS A 184 -24.22 -4.01 -7.54
C LYS A 184 -25.55 -3.24 -7.57
N MET A 185 -25.73 -2.29 -6.68
CA MET A 185 -26.91 -1.43 -6.60
C MET A 185 -26.78 -0.20 -7.52
N SER A 186 -25.62 0.04 -8.10
CA SER A 186 -25.41 1.14 -9.05
C SER A 186 -26.21 0.94 -10.33
N PRO A 187 -26.80 2.01 -10.91
CA PRO A 187 -27.42 1.94 -12.23
C PRO A 187 -26.48 1.47 -13.35
N LEU A 188 -25.17 1.60 -13.15
CA LEU A 188 -24.14 1.13 -14.09
C LEU A 188 -23.91 -0.38 -14.01
N SER A 189 -24.35 -1.05 -12.94
CA SER A 189 -24.08 -2.47 -12.71
C SER A 189 -24.72 -3.39 -13.76
N GLY A 190 -25.82 -2.95 -14.40
CA GLY A 190 -26.50 -3.67 -15.48
C GLY A 190 -25.91 -3.49 -16.87
N LYS A 191 -24.88 -2.64 -17.02
CA LYS A 191 -24.21 -2.42 -18.31
C LYS A 191 -23.27 -3.58 -18.63
N LYS A 192 -23.26 -4.01 -19.90
CA LYS A 192 -22.31 -5.06 -20.36
C LYS A 192 -20.90 -4.50 -20.54
N ASP A 193 -20.81 -3.25 -20.93
CA ASP A 193 -19.61 -2.47 -21.13
C ASP A 193 -19.90 -0.98 -20.96
N LEU A 194 -18.88 -0.16 -20.81
CA LEU A 194 -18.97 1.28 -20.67
C LEU A 194 -17.80 1.94 -21.41
N CYS A 195 -18.04 3.05 -22.08
CA CYS A 195 -16.94 3.90 -22.53
C CYS A 195 -16.54 4.89 -21.41
N LEU A 196 -15.31 5.39 -21.48
CA LEU A 196 -14.82 6.33 -20.45
C LEU A 196 -15.69 7.60 -20.36
N ALA A 197 -16.22 8.05 -21.51
CA ALA A 197 -17.09 9.23 -21.56
C ALA A 197 -18.45 9.04 -20.84
N ASP A 198 -18.94 7.81 -20.70
CA ASP A 198 -20.16 7.51 -19.92
C ASP A 198 -19.97 7.81 -18.43
N LEU A 199 -18.74 7.84 -17.97
CA LEU A 199 -18.36 7.97 -16.55
C LEU A 199 -18.07 9.41 -16.12
N LYS A 200 -18.31 10.40 -16.98
CA LYS A 200 -17.99 11.82 -16.68
C LYS A 200 -18.67 12.40 -15.42
N ARG A 201 -19.78 11.80 -14.99
CA ARG A 201 -20.49 12.20 -13.75
C ARG A 201 -20.28 11.24 -12.60
N ALA A 202 -19.50 10.19 -12.80
CA ALA A 202 -19.24 9.18 -11.80
C ALA A 202 -18.24 9.68 -10.75
N ARG A 203 -18.34 9.14 -9.55
CA ARG A 203 -17.37 9.32 -8.47
C ARG A 203 -16.39 8.16 -8.46
N PHE A 204 -15.13 8.43 -8.75
CA PHE A 204 -14.08 7.43 -8.70
C PHE A 204 -13.49 7.35 -7.30
N VAL A 205 -13.36 6.14 -6.78
CA VAL A 205 -12.75 5.89 -5.47
C VAL A 205 -11.36 5.32 -5.71
N MET A 206 -10.35 6.03 -5.24
CA MET A 206 -8.95 5.65 -5.38
C MET A 206 -8.27 5.63 -4.02
N GLN A 207 -7.26 4.81 -3.88
CA GLN A 207 -6.50 4.73 -2.65
C GLN A 207 -5.58 5.94 -2.48
N ALA A 208 -5.56 6.49 -1.28
CA ALA A 208 -4.72 7.63 -0.92
C ALA A 208 -3.31 7.14 -0.58
N ASN A 209 -2.54 6.74 -1.59
CA ASN A 209 -1.14 6.38 -1.44
C ASN A 209 -0.28 6.98 -2.56
N ARG A 210 1.02 7.05 -2.32
CA ARG A 210 1.97 7.66 -3.25
C ARG A 210 2.38 6.73 -4.39
N CYS A 211 2.35 5.42 -4.19
CA CYS A 211 2.61 4.45 -5.26
C CYS A 211 1.62 4.58 -6.42
N ASN A 212 0.42 5.08 -6.14
CA ASN A 212 -0.63 5.26 -7.14
C ASN A 212 -0.76 6.72 -7.61
N GLU A 213 0.23 7.56 -7.35
CA GLU A 213 0.17 8.98 -7.76
C GLU A 213 0.19 9.10 -9.28
N ARG A 214 1.15 8.47 -9.95
CA ARG A 214 1.23 8.43 -11.42
C ARG A 214 0.03 7.74 -12.05
N PHE A 215 -0.39 6.60 -11.52
CA PHE A 215 -1.61 5.93 -11.97
C PHE A 215 -2.83 6.87 -11.94
N ARG A 216 -2.94 7.70 -10.92
CA ARG A 216 -4.00 8.68 -10.79
C ARG A 216 -3.86 9.82 -11.80
N GLU A 217 -2.63 10.30 -12.03
CA GLU A 217 -2.33 11.33 -13.03
C GLU A 217 -2.64 10.84 -14.44
N ASP A 218 -2.19 9.62 -14.79
CA ASP A 218 -2.50 8.98 -16.07
C ASP A 218 -4.02 8.84 -16.27
N PHE A 219 -4.76 8.46 -15.23
CA PHE A 219 -6.21 8.38 -15.30
C PHE A 219 -6.87 9.75 -15.52
N ILE A 220 -6.40 10.77 -14.83
CA ILE A 220 -6.89 12.15 -15.02
C ILE A 220 -6.64 12.60 -16.46
N GLU A 221 -5.46 12.32 -17.01
CA GLU A 221 -5.12 12.66 -18.38
C GLU A 221 -6.00 11.92 -19.40
N LEU A 222 -6.25 10.63 -19.20
CA LEU A 222 -7.20 9.86 -20.02
C LEU A 222 -8.60 10.49 -20.02
N CYS A 223 -9.10 10.90 -18.87
CA CYS A 223 -10.39 11.58 -18.76
C CYS A 223 -10.37 12.95 -19.42
N ARG A 224 -9.26 13.70 -19.32
CA ARG A 224 -9.08 14.99 -19.98
C ARG A 224 -9.13 14.87 -21.50
N LEU A 225 -8.53 13.85 -22.05
CA LEU A 225 -8.57 13.54 -23.48
C LEU A 225 -9.98 13.20 -23.97
N GLU A 226 -10.84 12.65 -23.11
CA GLU A 226 -12.27 12.41 -23.36
C GLU A 226 -13.16 13.64 -23.00
N GLY A 227 -12.55 14.77 -22.69
CA GLY A 227 -13.23 16.06 -22.51
C GLY A 227 -13.84 16.29 -21.12
N PHE A 228 -13.37 15.61 -20.08
CA PHE A 228 -13.84 15.86 -18.71
C PHE A 228 -12.74 15.66 -17.65
N TYR A 229 -12.96 16.21 -16.46
CA TYR A 229 -12.16 15.95 -15.28
C TYR A 229 -12.89 14.96 -14.36
N PRO A 230 -12.23 13.87 -13.90
CA PRO A 230 -12.87 12.90 -13.04
C PRO A 230 -13.11 13.43 -11.63
N ASN A 231 -14.24 13.08 -11.04
CA ASN A 231 -14.50 13.32 -9.62
C ASN A 231 -13.85 12.20 -8.81
N ILE A 232 -12.67 12.44 -8.24
CA ILE A 232 -11.88 11.45 -7.50
C ILE A 232 -12.01 11.68 -6.00
N THR A 233 -12.40 10.64 -5.28
CA THR A 233 -12.36 10.56 -3.82
C THR A 233 -11.19 9.68 -3.40
N LEU A 234 -10.25 10.26 -2.66
CA LEU A 234 -9.12 9.53 -2.10
C LEU A 234 -9.49 8.94 -0.74
N VAL A 235 -9.30 7.64 -0.59
CA VAL A 235 -9.63 6.91 0.64
C VAL A 235 -8.36 6.30 1.22
N PRO A 236 -8.01 6.63 2.48
CA PRO A 236 -6.97 5.90 3.19
C PRO A 236 -7.50 4.48 3.46
N ALA A 237 -6.75 3.49 3.07
CA ALA A 237 -7.11 2.10 3.29
C ALA A 237 -5.86 1.28 3.56
N ASP A 238 -5.89 0.54 4.66
CA ASP A 238 -4.76 -0.28 5.11
C ASP A 238 -4.76 -1.67 4.47
N ASN A 239 -5.84 -2.03 3.80
CA ASN A 239 -5.97 -3.32 3.12
C ASN A 239 -7.05 -3.26 2.02
N PRO A 240 -7.04 -4.20 1.05
CA PRO A 240 -8.00 -4.21 -0.06
C PRO A 240 -9.46 -4.28 0.38
N LEU A 241 -9.76 -5.03 1.46
CA LEU A 241 -11.14 -5.17 1.92
C LEU A 241 -11.70 -3.85 2.43
N SER A 242 -10.95 -3.12 3.27
CA SER A 242 -11.38 -1.81 3.76
C SER A 242 -11.53 -0.81 2.62
N PHE A 243 -10.68 -0.90 1.59
CA PHE A 243 -10.76 -0.07 0.40
C PHE A 243 -12.05 -0.31 -0.38
N TYR A 244 -12.36 -1.57 -0.72
CA TYR A 244 -13.57 -1.87 -1.49
C TYR A 244 -14.86 -1.67 -0.68
N ALA A 245 -14.82 -1.90 0.63
CA ALA A 245 -15.95 -1.63 1.52
C ALA A 245 -16.26 -0.13 1.68
N SER A 246 -15.28 0.76 1.51
CA SER A 246 -15.47 2.21 1.67
C SER A 246 -16.28 2.87 0.55
N SER A 247 -16.54 2.17 -0.54
CA SER A 247 -17.20 2.70 -1.73
C SER A 247 -18.65 2.27 -1.90
N VAL A 248 -19.29 1.81 -0.82
CA VAL A 248 -20.71 1.42 -0.87
C VAL A 248 -21.55 2.57 -1.43
N GLY A 249 -22.29 2.30 -2.51
CA GLY A 249 -23.22 3.23 -3.16
C GLY A 249 -22.87 3.56 -4.60
N ASP A 250 -22.38 4.76 -4.86
CA ASP A 250 -22.19 5.32 -6.21
C ASP A 250 -20.71 5.37 -6.68
N GLY A 251 -19.80 4.86 -5.87
CA GLY A 251 -18.36 4.86 -6.16
C GLY A 251 -17.99 3.85 -7.23
N ILE A 252 -17.06 4.25 -8.12
CA ILE A 252 -16.46 3.39 -9.12
C ILE A 252 -15.01 3.11 -8.75
N HIS A 253 -14.61 1.85 -8.81
CA HIS A 253 -13.22 1.42 -8.66
C HIS A 253 -12.58 1.15 -10.01
N LEU A 254 -11.33 1.53 -10.14
CA LEU A 254 -10.47 1.08 -11.23
C LEU A 254 -9.77 -0.21 -10.79
N LEU A 255 -9.87 -1.24 -11.60
CA LEU A 255 -9.37 -2.59 -11.32
C LEU A 255 -8.61 -3.12 -12.54
N THR A 256 -7.83 -4.16 -12.36
CA THR A 256 -7.26 -4.93 -13.46
C THR A 256 -7.88 -6.32 -13.52
N ARG A 257 -8.03 -6.88 -14.72
CA ARG A 257 -8.48 -8.29 -14.83
C ARG A 257 -7.53 -9.25 -14.16
N VAL A 258 -6.24 -8.93 -14.16
CA VAL A 258 -5.20 -9.78 -13.58
C VAL A 258 -5.26 -9.73 -12.07
N SER A 259 -5.37 -8.54 -11.47
CA SER A 259 -5.48 -8.42 -10.00
C SER A 259 -6.64 -9.23 -9.43
N MET A 260 -7.75 -9.33 -10.19
CA MET A 260 -8.89 -10.17 -9.80
C MET A 260 -8.61 -11.67 -9.80
N LYS A 261 -7.64 -12.15 -10.61
CA LYS A 261 -7.23 -13.56 -10.62
C LYS A 261 -6.20 -13.88 -9.55
N GLN A 262 -5.38 -12.90 -9.17
CA GLN A 262 -4.26 -13.06 -8.23
C GLN A 262 -4.68 -12.96 -6.77
N TYR A 263 -5.81 -12.32 -6.46
CA TYR A 263 -6.34 -12.36 -5.09
C TYR A 263 -6.61 -13.81 -4.66
N ARG A 264 -6.33 -14.12 -3.39
CA ARG A 264 -6.77 -15.39 -2.83
C ARG A 264 -8.24 -15.61 -3.19
N PRO A 265 -8.67 -16.83 -3.50
CA PRO A 265 -10.04 -17.11 -3.94
C PRO A 265 -11.10 -16.43 -3.08
N PHE A 266 -10.90 -16.44 -1.75
CA PHE A 266 -11.79 -15.76 -0.81
C PHE A 266 -11.91 -14.24 -1.06
N MET A 267 -10.80 -13.54 -1.32
CA MET A 267 -10.83 -12.10 -1.57
C MET A 267 -11.44 -11.77 -2.92
N ALA A 268 -11.11 -12.54 -3.96
CA ALA A 268 -11.71 -12.39 -5.29
C ALA A 268 -13.23 -12.60 -5.25
N ASP A 269 -13.68 -13.60 -4.52
CA ASP A 269 -15.11 -13.88 -4.35
C ASP A 269 -15.81 -12.78 -3.55
N LEU A 270 -15.18 -12.26 -2.52
CA LEU A 270 -15.71 -11.15 -1.74
C LEU A 270 -15.86 -9.88 -2.59
N ILE A 271 -14.84 -9.52 -3.37
CA ILE A 271 -14.90 -8.39 -4.30
C ILE A 271 -16.05 -8.60 -5.32
N LYS A 272 -16.18 -9.80 -5.90
CA LYS A 272 -17.27 -10.15 -6.82
C LYS A 272 -18.65 -10.14 -6.14
N GLN A 273 -18.72 -10.37 -4.82
CA GLN A 273 -19.97 -10.20 -4.07
C GLN A 273 -20.36 -8.74 -3.91
N MET A 274 -19.41 -7.85 -3.81
CA MET A 274 -19.63 -6.41 -3.61
C MET A 274 -19.78 -5.66 -4.93
N LEU A 275 -18.96 -5.98 -5.94
CA LEU A 275 -18.83 -5.24 -7.17
C LEU A 275 -19.17 -6.10 -8.40
N ASN A 276 -19.81 -5.48 -9.37
CA ASN A 276 -19.86 -6.00 -10.75
C ASN A 276 -18.66 -5.44 -11.53
N ILE A 277 -18.01 -6.31 -12.27
CA ILE A 277 -16.86 -5.94 -13.12
C ILE A 277 -17.35 -5.66 -14.53
N VAL A 278 -17.14 -4.43 -14.99
CA VAL A 278 -17.57 -3.95 -16.29
C VAL A 278 -16.33 -3.56 -17.10
N PRO A 279 -16.14 -4.13 -18.31
CA PRO A 279 -15.04 -3.75 -19.18
C PRO A 279 -15.30 -2.40 -19.86
N PHE A 280 -14.23 -1.79 -20.36
CA PHE A 280 -14.36 -0.68 -21.30
C PHE A 280 -14.71 -1.18 -22.71
N SER A 281 -15.62 -0.47 -23.40
CA SER A 281 -16.08 -0.78 -24.76
C SER A 281 -15.34 -0.01 -25.84
N ASP A 282 -14.67 1.10 -25.47
CA ASP A 282 -14.05 2.00 -26.44
C ASP A 282 -12.63 1.58 -26.80
N LYS A 283 -11.69 1.77 -25.88
CA LYS A 283 -10.26 1.46 -26.05
C LYS A 283 -9.77 0.60 -24.92
N LYS A 284 -8.95 -0.38 -25.24
CA LYS A 284 -8.24 -1.13 -24.20
C LYS A 284 -7.19 -0.22 -23.54
N ARG A 285 -7.12 -0.29 -22.24
CA ARG A 285 -6.15 0.39 -21.38
C ARG A 285 -5.56 -0.64 -20.46
N TYR A 286 -4.28 -0.54 -20.23
CA TYR A 286 -3.55 -1.52 -19.41
C TYR A 286 -2.95 -0.83 -18.20
N VAL A 287 -3.05 -1.50 -17.07
CA VAL A 287 -2.34 -1.11 -15.86
C VAL A 287 -1.05 -1.89 -15.79
N ASN A 288 0.02 -1.22 -15.45
CA ASN A 288 1.35 -1.79 -15.33
C ASN A 288 1.95 -1.39 -13.99
N ALA A 289 2.72 -2.28 -13.41
CA ALA A 289 3.58 -1.96 -12.28
C ALA A 289 5.02 -2.30 -12.62
N TYR A 290 5.92 -1.48 -12.15
CA TYR A 290 7.36 -1.61 -12.38
C TYR A 290 8.10 -1.58 -11.07
N ALA A 291 9.09 -2.46 -10.94
CA ALA A 291 10.14 -2.31 -9.94
C ALA A 291 11.14 -1.27 -10.48
N VAL A 292 11.41 -0.25 -9.69
CA VAL A 292 12.36 0.83 -10.01
C VAL A 292 13.57 0.67 -9.10
N MET A 293 14.77 0.71 -9.66
CA MET A 293 16.04 0.58 -8.95
C MET A 293 17.12 1.43 -9.62
N GLN A 294 18.26 1.60 -8.97
CA GLN A 294 19.41 2.26 -9.60
C GLN A 294 19.92 1.43 -10.77
N ASP A 295 20.40 2.08 -11.82
CA ASP A 295 21.01 1.43 -12.99
C ASP A 295 22.41 0.90 -12.66
N ASP A 296 23.22 1.71 -11.95
CA ASP A 296 24.55 1.30 -11.47
C ASP A 296 24.42 0.65 -10.07
N ILE A 297 24.27 -0.68 -10.07
CA ILE A 297 24.16 -1.47 -8.85
C ILE A 297 25.54 -2.03 -8.51
N ASN A 298 26.17 -1.49 -7.48
CA ASN A 298 27.50 -1.93 -7.00
C ASN A 298 27.40 -2.97 -5.85
N ARG A 299 26.27 -3.68 -5.74
CA ARG A 299 26.00 -4.64 -4.66
C ARG A 299 25.58 -5.99 -5.26
N PRO A 300 26.36 -7.06 -5.04
CA PRO A 300 26.12 -8.37 -5.68
C PRO A 300 24.75 -8.97 -5.41
N GLU A 301 24.18 -8.76 -4.21
CA GLU A 301 22.85 -9.23 -3.85
C GLU A 301 21.76 -8.48 -4.62
N MET A 302 21.93 -7.17 -4.86
CA MET A 302 21.00 -6.37 -5.63
C MET A 302 21.08 -6.67 -7.13
N GLU A 303 22.29 -6.83 -7.67
CA GLU A 303 22.47 -7.28 -9.06
C GLU A 303 21.79 -8.62 -9.30
N PHE A 304 21.92 -9.54 -8.34
CA PHE A 304 21.27 -10.85 -8.43
C PHE A 304 19.75 -10.73 -8.40
N VAL A 305 19.18 -9.91 -7.49
CA VAL A 305 17.72 -9.70 -7.43
C VAL A 305 17.22 -9.05 -8.72
N ALA A 306 17.93 -8.05 -9.23
CA ALA A 306 17.58 -7.38 -10.48
C ALA A 306 17.57 -8.35 -11.67
N ALA A 307 18.61 -9.19 -11.81
CA ALA A 307 18.67 -10.21 -12.86
C ALA A 307 17.49 -11.23 -12.73
N CYS A 308 17.18 -11.69 -11.53
CA CYS A 308 16.03 -12.57 -11.32
C CYS A 308 14.70 -11.91 -11.73
N LEU A 309 14.53 -10.61 -11.45
CA LEU A 309 13.31 -9.88 -11.84
C LEU A 309 13.23 -9.74 -13.37
N GLU A 310 14.33 -9.47 -14.05
CA GLU A 310 14.39 -9.37 -15.51
C GLU A 310 14.10 -10.72 -16.18
N GLU A 311 14.69 -11.80 -15.68
CA GLU A 311 14.41 -13.17 -16.16
C GLU A 311 12.94 -13.53 -15.94
N HIS A 312 12.40 -13.22 -14.75
CA HIS A 312 11.01 -13.46 -14.43
C HIS A 312 10.08 -12.68 -15.36
N ALA A 313 10.36 -11.38 -15.59
CA ALA A 313 9.60 -10.55 -16.52
C ALA A 313 9.62 -11.13 -17.94
N ALA A 314 10.78 -11.54 -18.44
CA ALA A 314 10.90 -12.12 -19.77
C ALA A 314 10.14 -13.45 -19.92
N ALA A 315 10.09 -14.28 -18.86
CA ALA A 315 9.45 -15.59 -18.87
C ALA A 315 7.91 -15.55 -18.71
N HIS A 316 7.36 -14.49 -18.12
CA HIS A 316 5.97 -14.45 -17.69
C HIS A 316 5.15 -13.30 -18.33
N MET A 317 5.67 -12.65 -19.37
CA MET A 317 4.88 -11.65 -20.11
C MET A 317 3.58 -12.29 -20.59
N PRO A 318 2.41 -11.76 -20.19
CA PRO A 318 1.13 -12.34 -20.61
C PRO A 318 0.93 -12.15 -22.12
N GLU A 319 0.46 -13.19 -22.79
CA GLU A 319 -0.14 -13.04 -24.11
C GLU A 319 -1.47 -12.28 -23.95
N LEU A 320 -1.58 -11.09 -24.54
CA LEU A 320 -2.73 -10.17 -24.43
C LEU A 320 -3.80 -10.41 -25.50
#